data_96177629383eb43e375b37b95bfd9421
#
_entry.id   96177629383eb43e375b37b95bfd9421
#
_cell.length_a   1.000
_cell.length_b   1.000
_cell.length_c   1.000
_cell.angle_alpha   90.00
_cell.angle_beta   90.00
_cell.angle_gamma   90.00
#
_symmetry.space_group_name_H-M   'P 1'
#
loop_
_entity.id
_entity.type
_entity.pdbx_description
1 polymer ?
#
loop_
_entity_poly.entity_id
_entity_poly.type
_entity_poly.pdbx_seq_one_letter_code
_entity_poly.pdbx_strand_id
1 'polypeptide(L)'
;MIISKCPLRVSLVGGSTDLQSFIDVYGRGSVINFPTNLSTYIFFSESKNDKYRISYSKIETLKNPQKIKNDIAREVINYFDLPPVNIIFNSDIPSTGSGLASSSSYTIALLECVNRYLNLNLSQFEVCKLALKIERRINPLTGYQDSYGCGLGGGLKRLDITNENISIKYLNFDNPYNMYLVDTNVVRASTNILETIDVTKSKPLLKLVDDMESNISNSDKVCEILNKGWKKKKLSSNLILNSKINELNKRFLLDNS
;
A
#
# COMPACT_ATOMS: atom_id res chain seq x y z
N MET A 1 -10.07 11.38 -22.73
CA MET A 1 -10.19 10.44 -21.60
C MET A 1 -8.83 9.79 -21.36
N ILE A 2 -8.37 9.74 -20.12
CA ILE A 2 -7.14 9.09 -19.70
C ILE A 2 -7.52 7.91 -18.81
N ILE A 3 -6.86 6.76 -18.99
CA ILE A 3 -7.08 5.58 -18.16
C ILE A 3 -5.73 5.20 -17.57
N SER A 4 -5.70 4.99 -16.28
CA SER A 4 -4.53 4.51 -15.56
C SER A 4 -4.85 3.24 -14.79
N LYS A 5 -3.85 2.37 -14.69
CA LYS A 5 -3.87 1.11 -13.93
C LYS A 5 -2.69 1.10 -12.98
N CYS A 6 -2.94 0.76 -11.73
CA CYS A 6 -1.87 0.56 -10.74
C CYS A 6 -2.07 -0.78 -10.03
N PRO A 7 -1.04 -1.62 -9.90
CA PRO A 7 -1.15 -2.88 -9.19
C PRO A 7 -1.35 -2.68 -7.69
N LEU A 8 -1.99 -3.65 -7.07
CA LEU A 8 -1.97 -3.83 -5.62
C LEU A 8 -0.63 -4.47 -5.22
N ARG A 9 -0.28 -4.43 -3.92
CA ARG A 9 0.97 -5.02 -3.41
C ARG A 9 0.73 -5.99 -2.27
N VAL A 10 1.62 -6.99 -2.17
CA VAL A 10 1.75 -7.86 -1.01
C VAL A 10 3.05 -7.52 -0.28
N SER A 11 2.96 -7.38 1.05
CA SER A 11 4.12 -7.21 1.93
C SER A 11 4.54 -8.57 2.47
N LEU A 12 5.76 -9.01 2.20
CA LEU A 12 6.28 -10.29 2.69
C LEU A 12 6.81 -10.15 4.11
N VAL A 13 7.72 -9.20 4.32
CA VAL A 13 8.42 -9.03 5.60
C VAL A 13 8.83 -7.58 5.82
N GLY A 14 9.03 -7.19 7.07
CA GLY A 14 9.49 -5.85 7.43
C GLY A 14 8.37 -4.83 7.67
N GLY A 15 7.12 -5.13 7.33
CA GLY A 15 6.00 -4.19 7.52
C GLY A 15 5.94 -3.66 8.95
N SER A 16 5.62 -2.38 9.11
CA SER A 16 5.70 -1.51 10.29
C SER A 16 7.09 -0.90 10.55
N THR A 17 8.17 -1.41 9.97
CA THR A 17 9.48 -0.74 10.05
C THR A 17 9.58 0.43 9.07
N ASP A 18 8.66 0.50 8.13
CA ASP A 18 8.51 1.57 7.14
C ASP A 18 7.68 2.77 7.66
N LEU A 19 7.23 2.74 8.92
CA LEU A 19 6.54 3.85 9.55
C LEU A 19 7.54 4.95 9.94
N GLN A 20 7.14 6.22 9.78
CA GLN A 20 8.00 7.34 10.17
C GLN A 20 8.41 7.26 11.64
N SER A 21 7.48 6.92 12.53
CA SER A 21 7.74 6.75 13.96
C SER A 21 8.78 5.67 14.27
N PHE A 22 8.87 4.62 13.46
CA PHE A 22 9.91 3.60 13.59
C PHE A 22 11.27 4.14 13.13
N ILE A 23 11.29 4.83 12.00
CA ILE A 23 12.51 5.39 11.41
C ILE A 23 13.10 6.47 12.32
N ASP A 24 12.26 7.30 12.94
CA ASP A 24 12.68 8.33 13.90
C ASP A 24 13.39 7.73 15.13
N VAL A 25 12.96 6.52 15.57
CA VAL A 25 13.57 5.83 16.71
C VAL A 25 14.83 5.06 16.34
N TYR A 26 14.81 4.37 15.19
CA TYR A 26 15.88 3.42 14.83
C TYR A 26 16.78 3.88 13.68
N GLY A 27 16.53 5.06 13.11
CA GLY A 27 17.30 5.67 12.03
C GLY A 27 17.05 5.06 10.65
N ARG A 28 16.44 3.85 10.58
CA ARG A 28 16.16 3.15 9.33
C ARG A 28 14.96 2.23 9.43
N GLY A 29 14.31 2.00 8.30
CA GLY A 29 13.30 0.97 8.07
C GLY A 29 13.66 0.12 6.87
N SER A 30 13.11 -1.09 6.78
CA SER A 30 13.31 -1.96 5.61
C SER A 30 12.15 -2.91 5.43
N VAL A 31 11.69 -3.07 4.17
CA VAL A 31 10.58 -3.97 3.84
C VAL A 31 10.83 -4.67 2.52
N ILE A 32 10.32 -5.90 2.38
CA ILE A 32 10.27 -6.62 1.10
C ILE A 32 8.81 -6.80 0.69
N ASN A 33 8.50 -6.38 -0.52
CA ASN A 33 7.16 -6.49 -1.09
C ASN A 33 7.22 -6.77 -2.60
N PHE A 34 6.08 -7.12 -3.19
CA PHE A 34 5.92 -7.28 -4.63
C PHE A 34 4.53 -6.83 -5.09
N PRO A 35 4.40 -6.31 -6.32
CA PRO A 35 3.11 -6.00 -6.92
C PRO A 35 2.38 -7.29 -7.31
N THR A 36 1.06 -7.29 -7.19
CA THR A 36 0.20 -8.39 -7.64
C THR A 36 -0.24 -8.18 -9.09
N ASN A 37 -0.89 -9.17 -9.67
CA ASN A 37 -1.62 -9.03 -10.94
C ASN A 37 -3.00 -8.38 -10.77
N LEU A 38 -3.47 -8.21 -9.54
CA LEU A 38 -4.69 -7.47 -9.20
C LEU A 38 -4.40 -5.97 -9.14
N SER A 39 -5.32 -5.16 -9.63
CA SER A 39 -5.08 -3.74 -9.84
C SER A 39 -6.28 -2.87 -9.49
N THR A 40 -6.00 -1.59 -9.30
CA THR A 40 -6.99 -0.53 -9.35
C THR A 40 -6.92 0.21 -10.69
N TYR A 41 -8.01 0.83 -11.07
CA TYR A 41 -8.16 1.56 -12.32
C TYR A 41 -8.78 2.92 -12.05
N ILE A 42 -8.27 3.96 -12.72
CA ILE A 42 -8.86 5.29 -12.75
C ILE A 42 -9.20 5.64 -14.19
N PHE A 43 -10.44 6.06 -14.40
CA PHE A 43 -10.87 6.71 -15.63
C PHE A 43 -11.03 8.20 -15.35
N PHE A 44 -10.29 9.01 -16.06
CA PHE A 44 -10.21 10.46 -15.86
C PHE A 44 -10.57 11.21 -17.14
N SER A 45 -11.43 12.21 -17.02
CA SER A 45 -11.74 13.11 -18.14
C SER A 45 -12.15 14.49 -17.63
N GLU A 46 -12.00 15.49 -18.48
CA GLU A 46 -12.59 16.80 -18.21
C GLU A 46 -14.12 16.68 -18.08
N SER A 47 -14.68 17.48 -17.20
CA SER A 47 -16.13 17.64 -17.11
C SER A 47 -16.60 18.62 -18.17
N LYS A 48 -17.67 18.27 -18.89
CA LYS A 48 -18.34 19.20 -19.81
C LYS A 48 -19.24 20.23 -19.09
N ASN A 49 -19.43 20.02 -17.81
CA ASN A 49 -20.23 20.87 -16.93
C ASN A 49 -19.31 21.46 -15.86
N ASP A 50 -19.73 22.53 -15.20
CA ASP A 50 -19.02 23.16 -14.10
C ASP A 50 -19.11 22.39 -12.77
N LYS A 51 -19.11 21.04 -12.84
CA LYS A 51 -19.26 20.14 -11.70
C LYS A 51 -18.23 19.02 -11.74
N TYR A 52 -17.67 18.69 -10.58
CA TYR A 52 -16.90 17.48 -10.36
C TYR A 52 -17.85 16.30 -10.27
N ARG A 53 -17.52 15.20 -10.95
CA ARG A 53 -18.25 13.94 -10.84
C ARG A 53 -17.26 12.84 -10.42
N ILE A 54 -17.46 12.31 -9.22
CA ILE A 54 -16.62 11.27 -8.65
C ILE A 54 -17.46 10.01 -8.48
N SER A 55 -17.07 8.92 -9.12
CA SER A 55 -17.77 7.64 -9.10
C SER A 55 -16.89 6.56 -8.48
N TYR A 56 -17.40 5.92 -7.44
CA TYR A 56 -16.77 4.79 -6.73
C TYR A 56 -17.90 3.86 -6.25
N SER A 57 -17.97 3.40 -5.00
CA SER A 57 -19.16 2.72 -4.44
C SER A 57 -20.40 3.66 -4.38
N LYS A 58 -20.18 4.96 -4.60
CA LYS A 58 -21.20 6.02 -4.67
C LYS A 58 -20.88 6.94 -5.85
N ILE A 59 -21.84 7.79 -6.20
CA ILE A 59 -21.64 8.86 -7.18
C ILE A 59 -21.84 10.19 -6.49
N GLU A 60 -20.84 11.05 -6.57
CA GLU A 60 -20.90 12.44 -6.12
C GLU A 60 -20.90 13.38 -7.33
N THR A 61 -21.76 14.39 -7.33
CA THR A 61 -21.77 15.45 -8.36
C THR A 61 -21.93 16.79 -7.66
N LEU A 62 -20.91 17.65 -7.69
CA LEU A 62 -20.89 18.90 -6.93
C LEU A 62 -19.97 19.94 -7.57
N LYS A 63 -20.21 21.23 -7.24
CA LYS A 63 -19.38 22.35 -7.73
C LYS A 63 -18.18 22.64 -6.84
N ASN A 64 -18.29 22.42 -5.53
CA ASN A 64 -17.24 22.75 -4.58
C ASN A 64 -16.38 21.51 -4.29
N PRO A 65 -15.10 21.48 -4.71
CA PRO A 65 -14.22 20.31 -4.52
C PRO A 65 -13.96 20.00 -3.04
N GLN A 66 -14.01 21.00 -2.15
CA GLN A 66 -13.81 20.79 -0.70
C GLN A 66 -14.90 19.91 -0.08
N LYS A 67 -16.05 19.76 -0.72
CA LYS A 67 -17.19 18.95 -0.26
C LYS A 67 -17.17 17.51 -0.80
N ILE A 68 -16.18 17.14 -1.62
CA ILE A 68 -16.00 15.77 -2.10
C ILE A 68 -15.74 14.87 -0.90
N LYS A 69 -16.49 13.78 -0.78
CA LYS A 69 -16.38 12.81 0.32
C LYS A 69 -15.30 11.77 0.06
N ASN A 70 -15.01 11.45 -1.21
CA ASN A 70 -13.87 10.62 -1.54
C ASN A 70 -12.57 11.36 -1.24
N ASP A 71 -11.88 10.96 -0.19
CA ASP A 71 -10.70 11.67 0.32
C ASP A 71 -9.57 11.74 -0.70
N ILE A 72 -9.31 10.66 -1.44
CA ILE A 72 -8.25 10.63 -2.47
C ILE A 72 -8.54 11.63 -3.57
N ALA A 73 -9.77 11.61 -4.11
CA ALA A 73 -10.17 12.55 -5.16
C ALA A 73 -10.10 14.00 -4.65
N ARG A 74 -10.61 14.27 -3.45
CA ARG A 74 -10.58 15.60 -2.83
C ARG A 74 -9.16 16.11 -2.68
N GLU A 75 -8.27 15.34 -2.09
CA GLU A 75 -6.88 15.75 -1.84
C GLU A 75 -6.12 15.99 -3.15
N VAL A 76 -6.27 15.13 -4.15
CA VAL A 76 -5.60 15.30 -5.45
C VAL A 76 -6.14 16.50 -6.19
N ILE A 77 -7.47 16.68 -6.27
CA ILE A 77 -8.10 17.84 -6.92
C ILE A 77 -7.62 19.13 -6.27
N ASN A 78 -7.64 19.20 -4.94
CA ASN A 78 -7.21 20.41 -4.23
C ASN A 78 -5.69 20.65 -4.31
N TYR A 79 -4.89 19.59 -4.36
CA TYR A 79 -3.42 19.72 -4.45
C TYR A 79 -2.98 20.38 -5.76
N PHE A 80 -3.68 20.07 -6.86
CA PHE A 80 -3.36 20.57 -8.19
C PHE A 80 -4.30 21.69 -8.67
N ASP A 81 -5.24 22.10 -7.83
CA ASP A 81 -6.30 23.05 -8.21
C ASP A 81 -6.97 22.68 -9.55
N LEU A 82 -7.35 21.39 -9.66
CA LEU A 82 -7.91 20.88 -10.91
C LEU A 82 -9.26 21.52 -11.22
N PRO A 83 -9.54 21.87 -12.48
CA PRO A 83 -10.87 22.26 -12.91
C PRO A 83 -11.86 21.10 -12.74
N PRO A 84 -13.17 21.32 -12.93
CA PRO A 84 -14.16 20.26 -12.87
C PRO A 84 -13.81 19.07 -13.77
N VAL A 85 -13.71 17.89 -13.17
CA VAL A 85 -13.32 16.63 -13.81
C VAL A 85 -14.28 15.51 -13.45
N ASN A 86 -14.32 14.48 -14.31
CA ASN A 86 -14.97 13.20 -14.03
C ASN A 86 -13.90 12.18 -13.67
N ILE A 87 -14.04 11.54 -12.51
CA ILE A 87 -13.12 10.49 -12.02
C ILE A 87 -13.95 9.27 -11.66
N ILE A 88 -13.59 8.10 -12.20
CA ILE A 88 -14.19 6.80 -11.86
C ILE A 88 -13.11 5.93 -11.26
N PHE A 89 -13.39 5.40 -10.08
CA PHE A 89 -12.56 4.44 -9.35
C PHE A 89 -13.11 3.03 -9.57
N ASN A 90 -12.27 2.12 -10.03
CA ASN A 90 -12.60 0.71 -10.21
C ASN A 90 -11.44 -0.19 -9.73
N SER A 91 -11.73 -1.44 -9.39
CA SER A 91 -10.73 -2.40 -8.88
C SER A 91 -11.12 -3.83 -9.24
N ASP A 92 -10.12 -4.69 -9.41
CA ASP A 92 -10.31 -6.13 -9.62
C ASP A 92 -10.88 -6.85 -8.39
N ILE A 93 -10.77 -6.24 -7.20
CA ILE A 93 -11.28 -6.80 -5.94
C ILE A 93 -12.01 -5.73 -5.12
N PRO A 94 -12.84 -6.13 -4.13
CA PRO A 94 -13.36 -5.19 -3.14
C PRO A 94 -12.20 -4.44 -2.47
N SER A 95 -12.11 -3.13 -2.68
CA SER A 95 -10.94 -2.34 -2.32
C SER A 95 -10.90 -1.93 -0.85
N THR A 96 -12.07 -1.89 -0.18
CA THR A 96 -12.17 -1.43 1.20
C THR A 96 -11.61 -2.47 2.17
N GLY A 97 -10.53 -2.12 2.86
CA GLY A 97 -9.96 -2.96 3.93
C GLY A 97 -9.31 -4.26 3.45
N SER A 98 -8.93 -4.36 2.18
CA SER A 98 -8.30 -5.56 1.60
C SER A 98 -6.92 -5.89 2.17
N GLY A 99 -6.23 -4.91 2.77
CA GLY A 99 -4.85 -5.06 3.25
C GLY A 99 -3.79 -5.08 2.13
N LEU A 100 -4.20 -4.85 0.87
CA LEU A 100 -3.34 -4.90 -0.32
C LEU A 100 -2.92 -3.51 -0.82
N ALA A 101 -3.01 -2.48 0.01
CA ALA A 101 -2.69 -1.09 -0.31
C ALA A 101 -3.57 -0.47 -1.41
N SER A 102 -4.86 -0.77 -1.40
CA SER A 102 -5.80 -0.23 -2.40
C SER A 102 -5.84 1.29 -2.42
N SER A 103 -5.72 1.96 -1.27
CA SER A 103 -5.68 3.43 -1.17
C SER A 103 -4.50 3.98 -1.96
N SER A 104 -3.29 3.49 -1.69
CA SER A 104 -2.08 3.93 -2.39
C SER A 104 -2.12 3.61 -3.88
N SER A 105 -2.61 2.44 -4.25
CA SER A 105 -2.80 2.05 -5.64
C SER A 105 -3.75 3.03 -6.38
N TYR A 106 -4.87 3.40 -5.77
CA TYR A 106 -5.78 4.42 -6.34
C TYR A 106 -5.15 5.81 -6.41
N THR A 107 -4.44 6.20 -5.35
CA THR A 107 -3.76 7.52 -5.32
C THR A 107 -2.74 7.61 -6.45
N ILE A 108 -1.93 6.56 -6.65
CA ILE A 108 -0.95 6.51 -7.73
C ILE A 108 -1.64 6.53 -9.10
N ALA A 109 -2.65 5.69 -9.31
CA ALA A 109 -3.37 5.66 -10.59
C ALA A 109 -4.01 7.02 -10.91
N LEU A 110 -4.55 7.72 -9.92
CA LEU A 110 -5.09 9.07 -10.12
C LEU A 110 -3.98 10.08 -10.42
N LEU A 111 -2.87 10.01 -9.71
CA LEU A 111 -1.72 10.89 -9.96
C LEU A 111 -1.10 10.67 -11.35
N GLU A 112 -1.07 9.43 -11.85
CA GLU A 112 -0.64 9.14 -13.23
C GLU A 112 -1.58 9.78 -14.26
N CYS A 113 -2.89 9.75 -14.01
CA CYS A 113 -3.85 10.48 -14.85
C CYS A 113 -3.58 11.99 -14.84
N VAL A 114 -3.37 12.58 -13.67
CA VAL A 114 -3.09 14.01 -13.51
C VAL A 114 -1.74 14.39 -14.09
N ASN A 115 -0.70 13.56 -13.87
CA ASN A 115 0.64 13.72 -14.44
C ASN A 115 0.55 13.86 -15.97
N ARG A 116 -0.23 12.99 -16.61
CA ARG A 116 -0.45 13.04 -18.05
C ARG A 116 -1.35 14.23 -18.46
N TYR A 117 -2.40 14.50 -17.71
CA TYR A 117 -3.36 15.59 -18.01
C TYR A 117 -2.70 16.96 -17.97
N LEU A 118 -1.86 17.20 -16.97
CA LEU A 118 -1.16 18.48 -16.77
C LEU A 118 0.24 18.52 -17.43
N ASN A 119 0.68 17.42 -18.08
CA ASN A 119 2.03 17.28 -18.68
C ASN A 119 3.16 17.58 -17.68
N LEU A 120 3.06 17.04 -16.46
CA LEU A 120 4.02 17.32 -15.37
C LEU A 120 5.36 16.62 -15.57
N ASN A 121 5.41 15.56 -16.39
CA ASN A 121 6.60 14.75 -16.67
C ASN A 121 7.27 14.13 -15.42
N LEU A 122 6.46 13.82 -14.40
CA LEU A 122 6.95 13.15 -13.20
C LEU A 122 7.35 11.71 -13.52
N SER A 123 8.50 11.29 -13.03
CA SER A 123 8.94 9.89 -13.02
C SER A 123 8.06 9.05 -12.07
N GLN A 124 8.06 7.72 -12.24
CA GLN A 124 7.33 6.83 -11.34
C GLN A 124 7.75 7.00 -9.87
N PHE A 125 9.03 7.23 -9.61
CA PHE A 125 9.53 7.47 -8.26
C PHE A 125 8.95 8.76 -7.66
N GLU A 126 8.89 9.84 -8.44
CA GLU A 126 8.29 11.11 -8.03
C GLU A 126 6.79 10.98 -7.81
N VAL A 127 6.08 10.21 -8.64
CA VAL A 127 4.66 9.89 -8.43
C VAL A 127 4.46 9.14 -7.11
N CYS A 128 5.31 8.15 -6.79
CA CYS A 128 5.25 7.44 -5.51
C CYS A 128 5.50 8.37 -4.31
N LYS A 129 6.49 9.25 -4.42
CA LYS A 129 6.80 10.26 -3.41
C LYS A 129 5.64 11.22 -3.18
N LEU A 130 5.00 11.66 -4.26
CA LEU A 130 3.85 12.53 -4.21
C LEU A 130 2.62 11.81 -3.65
N ALA A 131 2.40 10.54 -4.03
CA ALA A 131 1.33 9.71 -3.48
C ALA A 131 1.43 9.62 -1.96
N LEU A 132 2.61 9.29 -1.43
CA LEU A 132 2.86 9.25 0.01
C LEU A 132 2.56 10.61 0.68
N LYS A 133 2.97 11.71 0.05
CA LYS A 133 2.71 13.07 0.56
C LYS A 133 1.20 13.37 0.65
N ILE A 134 0.43 12.98 -0.37
CA ILE A 134 -1.03 13.17 -0.41
C ILE A 134 -1.72 12.24 0.59
N GLU A 135 -1.32 10.97 0.65
CA GLU A 135 -1.89 10.01 1.60
C GLU A 135 -1.66 10.43 3.06
N ARG A 136 -0.51 11.04 3.37
CA ARG A 136 -0.22 11.58 4.72
C ARG A 136 -1.07 12.80 5.09
N ARG A 137 -1.70 13.47 4.13
CA ARG A 137 -2.72 14.49 4.43
C ARG A 137 -4.04 13.86 4.88
N ILE A 138 -4.34 12.64 4.39
CA ILE A 138 -5.52 11.88 4.78
C ILE A 138 -5.26 11.10 6.07
N ASN A 139 -4.12 10.41 6.14
CA ASN A 139 -3.68 9.66 7.29
C ASN A 139 -2.18 9.88 7.53
N PRO A 140 -1.80 10.73 8.51
CA PRO A 140 -0.40 11.04 8.81
C PRO A 140 0.47 9.83 9.16
N LEU A 141 -0.13 8.70 9.58
CA LEU A 141 0.57 7.47 9.96
C LEU A 141 0.93 6.58 8.77
N THR A 142 0.59 6.98 7.53
CA THR A 142 0.90 6.19 6.33
C THR A 142 2.38 5.92 6.20
N GLY A 143 2.73 4.62 6.12
CA GLY A 143 4.10 4.14 5.90
C GLY A 143 4.54 4.26 4.44
N TYR A 144 5.81 4.01 4.20
CA TYR A 144 6.40 4.15 2.87
C TYR A 144 6.08 2.99 1.92
N GLN A 145 5.90 1.78 2.44
CA GLN A 145 5.83 0.57 1.61
C GLN A 145 4.68 0.56 0.61
N ASP A 146 3.56 1.20 0.92
CA ASP A 146 2.33 1.10 0.14
C ASP A 146 2.47 1.83 -1.19
N SER A 147 2.86 3.10 -1.15
CA SER A 147 3.05 3.91 -2.36
C SER A 147 4.16 3.36 -3.26
N TYR A 148 5.32 3.01 -2.69
CA TYR A 148 6.44 2.48 -3.47
C TYR A 148 6.22 1.03 -3.89
N GLY A 149 5.51 0.26 -3.08
CA GLY A 149 5.15 -1.12 -3.39
C GLY A 149 4.21 -1.24 -4.59
N CYS A 150 3.19 -0.38 -4.66
CA CYS A 150 2.24 -0.32 -5.76
C CYS A 150 2.83 0.39 -6.99
N GLY A 151 3.41 1.58 -6.81
CA GLY A 151 3.77 2.46 -7.91
C GLY A 151 5.04 2.07 -8.66
N LEU A 152 5.99 1.42 -8.01
CA LEU A 152 7.17 0.91 -8.68
C LEU A 152 6.93 -0.52 -9.15
N GLY A 153 6.78 -0.72 -10.43
CA GLY A 153 6.64 -2.04 -11.05
C GLY A 153 7.82 -2.99 -10.74
N GLY A 154 8.04 -3.99 -11.59
CA GLY A 154 9.30 -4.74 -11.62
C GLY A 154 9.46 -5.89 -10.63
N GLY A 155 8.40 -6.41 -10.04
CA GLY A 155 8.48 -7.66 -9.26
C GLY A 155 8.87 -7.46 -7.79
N LEU A 156 9.54 -8.48 -7.23
CA LEU A 156 9.95 -8.47 -5.82
C LEU A 156 11.02 -7.42 -5.58
N LYS A 157 10.83 -6.60 -4.55
CA LYS A 157 11.76 -5.52 -4.22
C LYS A 157 11.92 -5.32 -2.72
N ARG A 158 13.13 -4.95 -2.34
CA ARG A 158 13.47 -4.45 -1.03
C ARG A 158 13.50 -2.92 -1.08
N LEU A 159 12.86 -2.31 -0.11
CA LEU A 159 12.90 -0.88 0.17
C LEU A 159 13.70 -0.69 1.45
N ASP A 160 14.79 0.06 1.40
CA ASP A 160 15.51 0.54 2.57
C ASP A 160 15.27 2.03 2.72
N ILE A 161 14.83 2.45 3.88
CA ILE A 161 14.29 3.78 4.14
C ILE A 161 15.06 4.40 5.30
N THR A 162 15.51 5.64 5.10
CA THR A 162 16.06 6.51 6.15
C THR A 162 15.32 7.85 6.12
N ASN A 163 15.61 8.76 7.06
CA ASN A 163 15.04 10.10 7.02
C ASN A 163 15.48 10.90 5.78
N GLU A 164 16.62 10.56 5.21
CA GLU A 164 17.22 11.30 4.10
C GLU A 164 16.93 10.66 2.74
N ASN A 165 16.78 9.33 2.69
CA ASN A 165 16.73 8.62 1.42
C ASN A 165 15.88 7.35 1.46
N ILE A 166 15.38 6.98 0.28
CA ILE A 166 14.73 5.69 0.01
C ILE A 166 15.51 5.02 -1.12
N SER A 167 16.08 3.86 -0.84
CA SER A 167 16.73 3.03 -1.83
C SER A 167 15.90 1.80 -2.14
N ILE A 168 15.96 1.36 -3.41
CA ILE A 168 15.17 0.25 -3.91
C ILE A 168 16.11 -0.74 -4.57
N LYS A 169 16.03 -1.99 -4.11
CA LYS A 169 16.75 -3.11 -4.70
C LYS A 169 15.75 -4.14 -5.20
N TYR A 170 15.74 -4.38 -6.51
CA TYR A 170 14.98 -5.50 -7.08
C TYR A 170 15.69 -6.81 -6.78
N LEU A 171 14.92 -7.80 -6.34
CA LEU A 171 15.43 -9.11 -5.97
C LEU A 171 15.06 -10.11 -7.07
N ASN A 172 16.04 -10.86 -7.54
CA ASN A 172 15.78 -11.98 -8.43
C ASN A 172 15.06 -13.08 -7.66
N PHE A 173 13.87 -13.38 -8.10
CA PHE A 173 13.01 -14.38 -7.49
C PHE A 173 12.46 -15.29 -8.58
N ASP A 174 13.21 -16.34 -8.88
CA ASP A 174 12.70 -17.47 -9.65
C ASP A 174 11.76 -18.23 -8.74
N ASN A 175 10.47 -17.83 -8.80
CA ASN A 175 9.45 -18.34 -7.89
C ASN A 175 9.22 -19.84 -8.10
N PRO A 176 9.77 -20.74 -7.25
CA PRO A 176 9.51 -22.17 -7.32
C PRO A 176 8.19 -22.55 -6.64
N TYR A 177 7.43 -21.57 -6.11
CA TYR A 177 6.22 -21.83 -5.34
C TYR A 177 4.99 -21.20 -5.93
N ASN A 178 3.86 -21.85 -5.72
CA ASN A 178 2.57 -21.22 -5.88
C ASN A 178 2.23 -20.43 -4.61
N MET A 179 2.12 -19.11 -4.72
CA MET A 179 1.59 -18.27 -3.65
C MET A 179 0.10 -18.07 -3.86
N TYR A 180 -0.68 -18.28 -2.81
CA TYR A 180 -2.12 -18.08 -2.84
C TYR A 180 -2.50 -16.91 -1.93
N LEU A 181 -3.35 -16.04 -2.44
CA LEU A 181 -4.00 -15.00 -1.65
C LEU A 181 -5.36 -15.52 -1.21
N VAL A 182 -5.57 -15.62 0.10
CA VAL A 182 -6.83 -16.08 0.69
C VAL A 182 -7.61 -14.90 1.20
N ASP A 183 -8.83 -14.69 0.68
CA ASP A 183 -9.75 -13.70 1.22
C ASP A 183 -10.22 -14.13 2.61
N THR A 184 -9.91 -13.31 3.60
CA THR A 184 -10.35 -13.54 4.99
C THR A 184 -11.77 -13.04 5.25
N ASN A 185 -12.38 -12.30 4.31
CA ASN A 185 -13.64 -11.57 4.51
C ASN A 185 -13.60 -10.68 5.78
N VAL A 186 -12.42 -10.20 6.16
CA VAL A 186 -12.22 -9.30 7.29
C VAL A 186 -11.89 -7.91 6.77
N VAL A 187 -12.85 -7.01 6.87
CA VAL A 187 -12.62 -5.59 6.57
C VAL A 187 -11.92 -4.92 7.75
N ARG A 188 -10.80 -4.25 7.51
CA ARG A 188 -10.03 -3.54 8.53
C ARG A 188 -9.82 -2.09 8.15
N ALA A 189 -10.01 -1.20 9.11
CA ALA A 189 -9.50 0.16 9.02
C ALA A 189 -8.00 0.15 9.38
N SER A 190 -7.14 0.39 8.40
CA SER A 190 -5.68 0.43 8.61
C SER A 190 -5.27 1.48 9.62
N THR A 191 -5.94 2.62 9.66
CA THR A 191 -5.69 3.72 10.62
C THR A 191 -5.71 3.22 12.06
N ASN A 192 -6.77 2.50 12.45
CA ASN A 192 -6.89 2.00 13.83
C ASN A 192 -5.75 1.05 14.22
N ILE A 193 -5.25 0.26 13.27
CA ILE A 193 -4.11 -0.63 13.52
C ILE A 193 -2.83 0.19 13.66
N LEU A 194 -2.60 1.16 12.77
CA LEU A 194 -1.40 1.99 12.77
C LEU A 194 -1.25 2.80 14.06
N GLU A 195 -2.36 3.31 14.62
CA GLU A 195 -2.39 4.03 15.89
C GLU A 195 -1.97 3.19 17.09
N THR A 196 -2.14 1.87 17.00
CA THR A 196 -1.85 0.94 18.10
C THR A 196 -0.53 0.19 17.96
N ILE A 197 0.24 0.44 16.89
CA ILE A 197 1.50 -0.25 16.65
C ILE A 197 2.56 0.21 17.65
N ASP A 198 3.03 -0.74 18.45
CA ASP A 198 4.24 -0.58 19.25
C ASP A 198 5.48 -0.81 18.35
N VAL A 199 6.09 0.28 17.92
CA VAL A 199 7.26 0.25 17.03
C VAL A 199 8.47 -0.46 17.66
N THR A 200 8.58 -0.51 18.98
CA THR A 200 9.70 -1.18 19.66
C THR A 200 9.67 -2.70 19.42
N LYS A 201 8.48 -3.26 19.33
CA LYS A 201 8.27 -4.69 19.04
C LYS A 201 8.53 -5.03 17.56
N SER A 202 8.62 -4.02 16.69
CA SER A 202 8.89 -4.22 15.26
C SER A 202 10.39 -4.29 14.92
N LYS A 203 11.29 -3.88 15.83
CA LYS A 203 12.74 -3.90 15.60
C LYS A 203 13.30 -5.25 15.10
N PRO A 204 12.86 -6.42 15.64
CA PRO A 204 13.34 -7.70 15.15
C PRO A 204 12.97 -8.01 13.68
N LEU A 205 11.99 -7.29 13.11
CA LEU A 205 11.59 -7.48 11.71
C LEU A 205 12.67 -7.02 10.74
N LEU A 206 13.55 -6.08 11.10
CA LEU A 206 14.68 -5.66 10.26
C LEU A 206 15.62 -6.83 9.94
N LYS A 207 15.94 -7.65 10.95
CA LYS A 207 16.77 -8.86 10.72
C LYS A 207 16.09 -9.84 9.78
N LEU A 208 14.76 -10.00 9.90
CA LEU A 208 14.03 -10.92 9.03
C LEU A 208 14.01 -10.42 7.56
N VAL A 209 14.14 -9.12 7.31
CA VAL A 209 14.32 -8.60 5.95
C VAL A 209 15.66 -9.05 5.37
N ASP A 210 16.75 -8.94 6.15
CA ASP A 210 18.09 -9.37 5.74
C ASP A 210 18.14 -10.89 5.54
N ASP A 211 17.53 -11.66 6.46
CA ASP A 211 17.40 -13.12 6.37
C ASP A 211 16.58 -13.51 5.13
N MET A 212 15.49 -12.80 4.81
CA MET A 212 14.65 -13.08 3.64
C MET A 212 15.41 -12.85 2.34
N GLU A 213 16.11 -11.73 2.21
CA GLU A 213 16.91 -11.42 1.02
C GLU A 213 17.98 -12.49 0.79
N SER A 214 18.67 -12.91 1.85
CA SER A 214 19.73 -13.91 1.76
C SER A 214 19.25 -15.33 1.44
N ASN A 215 17.96 -15.61 1.66
CA ASN A 215 17.39 -16.95 1.51
C ASN A 215 16.23 -17.01 0.53
N ILE A 216 16.04 -16.00 -0.31
CA ILE A 216 14.85 -15.85 -1.15
C ILE A 216 14.61 -16.99 -2.12
N SER A 217 15.65 -17.71 -2.53
CA SER A 217 15.58 -18.88 -3.41
C SER A 217 15.33 -20.20 -2.65
N ASN A 218 15.25 -20.18 -1.32
CA ASN A 218 15.03 -21.36 -0.49
C ASN A 218 13.63 -21.33 0.15
N SER A 219 12.72 -22.21 -0.33
CA SER A 219 11.32 -22.26 0.09
C SER A 219 11.13 -22.41 1.59
N ASP A 220 11.84 -23.37 2.16
CA ASP A 220 11.64 -23.71 3.55
C ASP A 220 12.08 -22.57 4.44
N LYS A 221 13.19 -21.91 4.07
CA LYS A 221 13.66 -20.70 4.75
C LYS A 221 12.72 -19.53 4.60
N VAL A 222 12.16 -19.32 3.40
CA VAL A 222 11.14 -18.26 3.16
C VAL A 222 9.91 -18.51 4.04
N CYS A 223 9.39 -19.75 4.07
CA CYS A 223 8.27 -20.10 4.93
C CYS A 223 8.58 -19.89 6.42
N GLU A 224 9.77 -20.32 6.88
CA GLU A 224 10.23 -20.12 8.25
C GLU A 224 10.28 -18.63 8.62
N ILE A 225 10.82 -17.78 7.74
CA ILE A 225 10.94 -16.34 7.94
C ILE A 225 9.55 -15.67 7.97
N LEU A 226 8.64 -16.05 7.06
CA LEU A 226 7.27 -15.56 7.05
C LEU A 226 6.53 -15.89 8.36
N ASN A 227 6.68 -17.11 8.84
CA ASN A 227 6.10 -17.54 10.13
C ASN A 227 6.69 -16.77 11.31
N LYS A 228 8.01 -16.56 11.34
CA LYS A 228 8.66 -15.71 12.35
C LYS A 228 8.17 -14.27 12.29
N GLY A 229 8.05 -13.73 11.08
CA GLY A 229 7.53 -12.38 10.84
C GLY A 229 6.10 -12.22 11.35
N TRP A 230 5.24 -13.19 11.04
CA TRP A 230 3.86 -13.22 11.54
C TRP A 230 3.80 -13.28 13.08
N LYS A 231 4.58 -14.17 13.71
CA LYS A 231 4.66 -14.26 15.19
C LYS A 231 5.07 -12.92 15.81
N LYS A 232 6.04 -12.21 15.23
CA LYS A 232 6.47 -10.88 15.71
C LYS A 232 5.43 -9.80 15.47
N LYS A 233 4.82 -9.79 14.28
CA LYS A 233 3.79 -8.82 13.92
C LYS A 233 2.56 -8.89 14.85
N LYS A 234 2.13 -10.09 15.23
CA LYS A 234 1.03 -10.28 16.19
C LYS A 234 1.28 -9.59 17.54
N LEU A 235 2.53 -9.44 17.94
CA LEU A 235 2.91 -8.79 19.21
C LEU A 235 2.91 -7.27 19.13
N SER A 236 2.97 -6.69 17.94
CA SER A 236 3.07 -5.23 17.78
C SER A 236 1.75 -4.48 17.96
N SER A 237 0.62 -5.14 17.85
CA SER A 237 -0.71 -4.55 18.12
C SER A 237 -1.74 -5.63 18.40
N ASN A 238 -2.60 -5.39 19.39
CA ASN A 238 -3.70 -6.28 19.74
C ASN A 238 -4.81 -6.31 18.67
N LEU A 239 -4.86 -5.32 17.77
CA LEU A 239 -5.86 -5.23 16.70
C LEU A 239 -5.49 -6.06 15.46
N ILE A 240 -4.30 -6.63 15.41
CA ILE A 240 -3.86 -7.50 14.30
C ILE A 240 -4.62 -8.82 14.32
N LEU A 241 -4.93 -9.34 15.49
CA LEU A 241 -5.69 -10.57 15.68
C LEU A 241 -7.16 -10.28 15.98
N ASN A 242 -8.05 -10.96 15.29
CA ASN A 242 -9.45 -11.09 15.67
C ASN A 242 -9.84 -12.58 15.66
N SER A 243 -11.06 -12.92 16.11
CA SER A 243 -11.53 -14.31 16.22
C SER A 243 -11.40 -15.07 14.90
N LYS A 244 -11.78 -14.44 13.78
CA LYS A 244 -11.75 -15.06 12.45
C LYS A 244 -10.30 -15.28 11.94
N ILE A 245 -9.42 -14.32 12.16
CA ILE A 245 -7.99 -14.49 11.82
C ILE A 245 -7.37 -15.58 12.68
N ASN A 246 -7.73 -15.67 13.96
CA ASN A 246 -7.26 -16.73 14.84
C ASN A 246 -7.75 -18.11 14.38
N GLU A 247 -8.99 -18.21 13.95
CA GLU A 247 -9.53 -19.46 13.39
C GLU A 247 -8.79 -19.87 12.11
N LEU A 248 -8.60 -18.94 11.18
CA LEU A 248 -7.83 -19.19 9.96
C LEU A 248 -6.37 -19.56 10.28
N ASN A 249 -5.76 -18.90 11.25
CA ASN A 249 -4.41 -19.20 11.70
C ASN A 249 -4.30 -20.64 12.23
N LYS A 250 -5.28 -21.10 13.03
CA LYS A 250 -5.33 -22.49 13.50
C LYS A 250 -5.56 -23.49 12.38
N ARG A 251 -6.32 -23.12 11.35
CA ARG A 251 -6.69 -24.02 10.25
C ARG A 251 -5.60 -24.18 9.20
N PHE A 252 -4.89 -23.09 8.86
CA PHE A 252 -3.93 -23.07 7.75
C PHE A 252 -2.48 -22.94 8.20
N LEU A 253 -2.24 -22.29 9.31
CA LEU A 253 -0.93 -22.23 9.93
C LEU A 253 -0.96 -23.24 11.07
N LEU A 254 -0.81 -24.51 10.74
CA LEU A 254 -0.57 -25.55 11.73
C LEU A 254 0.55 -25.01 12.64
N ASP A 255 0.16 -24.56 13.84
CA ASP A 255 1.07 -24.42 14.95
C ASP A 255 1.52 -25.87 15.31
N ASN A 256 2.37 -26.41 14.48
CA ASN A 256 3.23 -27.50 14.91
C ASN A 256 4.21 -26.86 15.90
N SER A 257 3.73 -26.77 17.12
CA SER A 257 4.49 -26.52 18.34
C SER A 257 5.72 -27.40 18.42
#